data_53d819723f71de1f689801b56b7900f1
#
_entry.id   53d819723f71de1f689801b56b7900f1
#
_cell.length_a   1.000
_cell.length_b   1.000
_cell.length_c   1.000
_cell.angle_alpha   90.00
_cell.angle_beta   90.00
_cell.angle_gamma   90.00
#
_symmetry.space_group_name_H-M   'P 1'
#
loop_
_entity.id
_entity.type
_entity.pdbx_description
1 polymer ?
#
loop_
_entity_poly.entity_id
_entity_poly.type
_entity_poly.pdbx_seq_one_letter_code
_entity_poly.pdbx_strand_id
1 'polypeptide(L)'
;LEDVGESREFLVSSFNFPCLTYFRDKSPDRPVGFLVWELDDDWESLIAKVAESDFQAIHPANGIISRDFVAACKKRNLDVNAWTVNDEDRMEELLGFGVDGIITDVPDVALEVVKGRGR
;
A
#
# COMPACT_ATOMS: atom_id res chain seq x y z
N LEU A 1 -7.78 10.43 0.46
CA LEU A 1 -7.18 10.84 -0.79
C LEU A 1 -6.14 11.92 -0.56
N GLU A 2 -4.98 11.69 -1.04
CA GLU A 2 -3.88 12.61 -0.90
C GLU A 2 -3.49 13.21 -2.21
N ASP A 3 -3.26 14.48 -2.19
CA ASP A 3 -2.68 15.16 -3.33
C ASP A 3 -1.20 15.36 -3.06
N VAL A 4 -0.37 14.95 -3.97
CA VAL A 4 1.07 15.04 -3.81
C VAL A 4 1.65 16.24 -4.55
N GLY A 5 0.80 17.13 -5.01
CA GLY A 5 1.23 18.36 -5.63
C GLY A 5 1.47 18.28 -7.12
N GLU A 6 1.99 17.19 -7.58
CA GLU A 6 2.19 16.97 -9.01
C GLU A 6 1.08 16.08 -9.51
N SER A 7 0.16 16.62 -10.27
CA SER A 7 -1.07 15.93 -10.62
C SER A 7 -0.85 14.57 -11.25
N ARG A 8 0.19 14.40 -12.03
CA ARG A 8 0.43 13.13 -12.69
C ARG A 8 1.02 12.08 -11.76
N GLU A 9 1.40 12.48 -10.56
CA GLU A 9 2.02 11.59 -9.60
C GLU A 9 1.07 11.13 -8.50
N PHE A 10 -0.15 11.59 -8.48
CA PHE A 10 -1.01 11.23 -7.37
C PHE A 10 -1.69 9.88 -7.59
N LEU A 11 -1.98 9.24 -6.47
CA LEU A 11 -2.64 7.96 -6.42
C LEU A 11 -3.94 8.14 -5.65
N VAL A 12 -5.03 7.59 -6.17
CA VAL A 12 -6.31 7.63 -5.48
C VAL A 12 -6.40 6.43 -4.55
N SER A 13 -6.76 6.68 -3.30
CA SER A 13 -6.77 5.67 -2.28
C SER A 13 -8.06 5.77 -1.48
N SER A 14 -8.71 4.65 -1.20
CA SER A 14 -9.99 4.66 -0.48
C SER A 14 -10.28 3.31 0.14
N PHE A 15 -11.08 3.30 1.21
CA PHE A 15 -11.64 2.08 1.78
C PHE A 15 -12.84 1.57 0.98
N ASN A 16 -13.38 2.38 0.09
CA ASN A 16 -14.62 2.08 -0.61
C ASN A 16 -14.32 1.44 -1.97
N PHE A 17 -14.44 0.13 -2.05
CA PHE A 17 -14.11 -0.61 -3.25
C PHE A 17 -14.95 -0.17 -4.47
N PRO A 18 -16.28 -0.04 -4.36
CA PRO A 18 -17.07 0.44 -5.51
C PRO A 18 -16.64 1.83 -6.00
N CYS A 19 -16.28 2.71 -5.08
CA CYS A 19 -15.80 4.03 -5.45
C CYS A 19 -14.52 3.95 -6.28
N LEU A 20 -13.60 3.09 -5.87
CA LEU A 20 -12.35 2.91 -6.60
C LEU A 20 -12.59 2.30 -7.98
N THR A 21 -13.51 1.36 -8.07
CA THR A 21 -13.85 0.74 -9.35
C THR A 21 -14.42 1.79 -10.30
N TYR A 22 -15.30 2.63 -9.80
CA TYR A 22 -15.86 3.73 -10.59
C TYR A 22 -14.75 4.66 -11.08
N PHE A 23 -13.84 5.03 -10.17
CA PHE A 23 -12.74 5.91 -10.54
C PHE A 23 -11.85 5.27 -11.60
N ARG A 24 -11.56 3.98 -11.45
CA ARG A 24 -10.72 3.25 -12.41
C ARG A 24 -11.33 3.30 -13.80
N ASP A 25 -12.65 3.12 -13.90
CA ASP A 25 -13.33 3.17 -15.19
C ASP A 25 -13.23 4.55 -15.83
N LYS A 26 -13.28 5.60 -15.02
CA LYS A 26 -13.27 6.98 -15.52
C LYS A 26 -11.87 7.50 -15.80
N SER A 27 -10.88 6.96 -15.11
CA SER A 27 -9.51 7.46 -15.21
C SER A 27 -8.54 6.29 -15.24
N PRO A 28 -8.52 5.52 -16.33
CA PRO A 28 -7.71 4.29 -16.35
C PRO A 28 -6.21 4.52 -16.26
N ASP A 29 -5.74 5.72 -16.50
CA ASP A 29 -4.32 6.03 -16.43
C ASP A 29 -3.83 6.37 -15.03
N ARG A 30 -4.74 6.49 -14.07
CA ARG A 30 -4.36 6.89 -12.72
C ARG A 30 -4.18 5.67 -11.84
N PRO A 31 -3.12 5.63 -11.02
CA PRO A 31 -2.96 4.52 -10.10
C PRO A 31 -4.01 4.56 -9.00
N VAL A 32 -4.44 3.38 -8.58
CA VAL A 32 -5.48 3.22 -7.58
C VAL A 32 -4.98 2.27 -6.49
N GLY A 33 -5.17 2.65 -5.24
CA GLY A 33 -4.82 1.82 -4.09
C GLY A 33 -6.02 1.59 -3.20
N PHE A 34 -6.17 0.38 -2.71
CA PHE A 34 -7.26 0.03 -1.82
C PHE A 34 -6.78 0.06 -0.37
N LEU A 35 -7.43 0.87 0.46
CA LEU A 35 -7.09 0.96 1.88
C LEU A 35 -7.73 -0.19 2.64
N VAL A 36 -6.93 -0.85 3.47
CA VAL A 36 -7.37 -1.99 4.28
C VAL A 36 -6.90 -1.78 5.70
N TRP A 37 -7.77 -1.82 6.69
CA TRP A 37 -7.37 -1.65 8.08
C TRP A 37 -7.57 -2.89 8.93
N GLU A 38 -8.27 -3.90 8.42
CA GLU A 38 -8.34 -5.17 9.13
C GLU A 38 -8.51 -6.30 8.12
N LEU A 39 -8.11 -7.49 8.51
CA LEU A 39 -8.20 -8.68 7.67
C LEU A 39 -9.01 -9.74 8.38
N ASP A 40 -9.77 -10.51 7.61
CA ASP A 40 -10.41 -11.72 8.12
C ASP A 40 -9.62 -12.93 7.61
N ASP A 41 -10.15 -14.13 7.83
CA ASP A 41 -9.48 -15.36 7.45
C ASP A 41 -9.36 -15.52 5.94
N ASP A 42 -10.14 -14.75 5.19
CA ASP A 42 -10.18 -14.86 3.73
C ASP A 42 -9.41 -13.74 3.05
N TRP A 43 -8.34 -13.29 3.69
CA TRP A 43 -7.59 -12.16 3.16
C TRP A 43 -6.93 -12.45 1.81
N GLU A 44 -6.66 -13.72 1.51
CA GLU A 44 -6.07 -14.05 0.21
C GLU A 44 -7.06 -13.79 -0.92
N SER A 45 -8.35 -14.02 -0.69
CA SER A 45 -9.38 -13.68 -1.68
C SER A 45 -9.47 -12.19 -1.90
N LEU A 46 -9.28 -11.41 -0.83
CA LEU A 46 -9.27 -9.96 -0.95
C LEU A 46 -8.13 -9.50 -1.86
N ILE A 47 -6.94 -10.05 -1.68
CA ILE A 47 -5.80 -9.70 -2.52
C ILE A 47 -6.09 -10.05 -3.98
N ALA A 48 -6.68 -11.22 -4.23
CA ALA A 48 -7.04 -11.62 -5.58
C ALA A 48 -8.02 -10.64 -6.20
N LYS A 49 -9.02 -10.21 -5.43
CA LYS A 49 -10.03 -9.28 -5.91
C LYS A 49 -9.42 -7.93 -6.27
N VAL A 50 -8.51 -7.43 -5.43
CA VAL A 50 -7.84 -6.17 -5.70
C VAL A 50 -7.02 -6.27 -6.99
N ALA A 51 -6.29 -7.36 -7.15
CA ALA A 51 -5.47 -7.55 -8.34
C ALA A 51 -6.32 -7.67 -9.60
N GLU A 52 -7.44 -8.39 -9.51
CA GLU A 52 -8.32 -8.59 -10.67
C GLU A 52 -9.06 -7.33 -11.06
N SER A 53 -9.15 -6.37 -10.15
CA SER A 53 -9.80 -5.09 -10.44
C SER A 53 -8.84 -4.10 -11.09
N ASP A 54 -7.63 -4.54 -11.39
CA ASP A 54 -6.62 -3.71 -12.05
C ASP A 54 -6.21 -2.51 -11.21
N PHE A 55 -6.22 -2.68 -9.90
CA PHE A 55 -5.68 -1.69 -8.99
C PHE A 55 -4.17 -1.92 -8.89
N GLN A 56 -3.40 -0.84 -8.74
CA GLN A 56 -1.95 -0.93 -8.71
C GLN A 56 -1.41 -1.25 -7.33
N ALA A 57 -2.17 -0.93 -6.28
CA ALA A 57 -1.62 -1.02 -4.94
C ALA A 57 -2.67 -1.42 -3.93
N ILE A 58 -2.20 -1.97 -2.83
CA ILE A 58 -3.00 -2.19 -1.64
C ILE A 58 -2.32 -1.42 -0.52
N HIS A 59 -3.11 -0.74 0.31
CA HIS A 59 -2.60 0.10 1.38
C HIS A 59 -3.08 -0.45 2.72
N PRO A 60 -2.39 -1.44 3.27
CA PRO A 60 -2.82 -2.06 4.52
C PRO A 60 -2.34 -1.27 5.74
N ALA A 61 -3.17 -1.27 6.78
CA ALA A 61 -2.77 -0.69 8.04
C ALA A 61 -1.58 -1.46 8.61
N ASN A 62 -0.69 -0.75 9.27
CA ASN A 62 0.53 -1.31 9.81
C ASN A 62 0.32 -2.59 10.60
N GLY A 63 -0.70 -2.63 11.45
CA GLY A 63 -0.90 -3.76 12.37
C GLY A 63 -1.32 -5.06 11.72
N ILE A 64 -1.77 -5.05 10.47
CA ILE A 64 -2.25 -6.26 9.82
C ILE A 64 -1.22 -6.87 8.86
N ILE A 65 -0.07 -6.26 8.71
CA ILE A 65 0.91 -6.68 7.71
C ILE A 65 1.80 -7.76 8.25
N SER A 66 1.88 -8.88 7.52
CA SER A 66 2.78 -9.97 7.81
C SER A 66 3.65 -10.23 6.59
N ARG A 67 4.68 -11.02 6.77
CA ARG A 67 5.53 -11.42 5.65
C ARG A 67 4.71 -12.16 4.58
N ASP A 68 3.81 -13.03 5.01
CA ASP A 68 2.98 -13.80 4.09
C ASP A 68 2.05 -12.91 3.31
N PHE A 69 1.49 -11.90 3.96
CA PHE A 69 0.60 -10.95 3.30
C PHE A 69 1.35 -10.21 2.18
N VAL A 70 2.53 -9.71 2.49
CA VAL A 70 3.32 -8.98 1.50
C VAL A 70 3.70 -9.91 0.34
N ALA A 71 4.14 -11.13 0.66
CA ALA A 71 4.52 -12.09 -0.38
C ALA A 71 3.36 -12.37 -1.33
N ALA A 72 2.15 -12.54 -0.79
CA ALA A 72 0.97 -12.80 -1.59
C ALA A 72 0.66 -11.63 -2.52
N CYS A 73 0.81 -10.41 -2.02
CA CYS A 73 0.58 -9.21 -2.84
C CYS A 73 1.60 -9.11 -3.96
N LYS A 74 2.86 -9.37 -3.66
CA LYS A 74 3.92 -9.26 -4.66
C LYS A 74 3.75 -10.30 -5.76
N LYS A 75 3.24 -11.48 -5.44
CA LYS A 75 2.96 -12.49 -6.45
C LYS A 75 1.96 -12.01 -7.49
N ARG A 76 1.11 -11.07 -7.13
CA ARG A 76 0.10 -10.54 -8.03
C ARG A 76 0.47 -9.16 -8.56
N ASN A 77 1.71 -8.76 -8.37
CA ASN A 77 2.25 -7.48 -8.85
C ASN A 77 1.53 -6.27 -8.24
N LEU A 78 1.10 -6.40 -7.00
CA LEU A 78 0.51 -5.28 -6.27
C LEU A 78 1.59 -4.61 -5.45
N ASP A 79 1.61 -3.28 -5.50
CA ASP A 79 2.45 -2.52 -4.59
C ASP A 79 1.81 -2.51 -3.21
N VAL A 80 2.63 -2.57 -2.17
CA VAL A 80 2.15 -2.58 -0.80
C VAL A 80 2.69 -1.34 -0.11
N ASN A 81 1.79 -0.46 0.31
CA ASN A 81 2.15 0.78 1.00
C ASN A 81 1.53 0.78 2.38
N ALA A 82 2.36 0.59 3.39
CA ALA A 82 1.92 0.47 4.78
C ALA A 82 1.60 1.82 5.39
N TRP A 83 0.54 1.91 6.18
CA TRP A 83 0.14 3.14 6.87
C TRP A 83 -0.35 2.80 8.27
N THR A 84 -0.30 3.63 9.23
CA THR A 84 0.66 4.71 9.37
C THR A 84 1.77 4.16 10.22
N VAL A 85 3.00 4.31 9.80
CA VAL A 85 4.14 3.66 10.45
C VAL A 85 5.07 4.74 10.98
N ASN A 86 5.13 4.89 12.30
CA ASN A 86 5.96 5.92 12.93
C ASN A 86 7.10 5.33 13.75
N ASP A 87 7.10 4.01 13.95
CA ASP A 87 8.12 3.34 14.73
C ASP A 87 9.26 2.88 13.82
N GLU A 88 10.48 3.25 14.18
CA GLU A 88 11.63 2.96 13.34
C GLU A 88 11.89 1.46 13.19
N ASP A 89 11.74 0.70 14.27
CA ASP A 89 11.94 -0.75 14.20
C ASP A 89 10.90 -1.40 13.31
N ARG A 90 9.67 -0.90 13.35
CA ARG A 90 8.63 -1.43 12.47
C ARG A 90 8.89 -1.09 11.02
N MET A 91 9.44 0.10 10.74
CA MET A 91 9.84 0.46 9.39
C MET A 91 10.86 -0.53 8.84
N GLU A 92 11.87 -0.87 9.65
CA GLU A 92 12.87 -1.85 9.26
C GLU A 92 12.24 -3.19 8.96
N GLU A 93 11.34 -3.63 9.83
CA GLU A 93 10.69 -4.92 9.67
C GLU A 93 9.85 -4.97 8.38
N LEU A 94 9.06 -3.94 8.15
CA LEU A 94 8.20 -3.89 6.96
C LEU A 94 9.02 -3.86 5.67
N LEU A 95 10.09 -3.09 5.66
CA LEU A 95 10.96 -3.06 4.50
C LEU A 95 11.60 -4.43 4.28
N GLY A 96 11.91 -5.13 5.37
CA GLY A 96 12.41 -6.50 5.27
C GLY A 96 11.40 -7.48 4.70
N PHE A 97 10.10 -7.21 4.85
CA PHE A 97 9.05 -8.02 4.24
C PHE A 97 8.90 -7.72 2.76
N GLY A 98 9.39 -6.57 2.30
CA GLY A 98 9.32 -6.20 0.90
C GLY A 98 8.24 -5.20 0.54
N VAL A 99 7.75 -4.40 1.52
CA VAL A 99 6.77 -3.38 1.19
C VAL A 99 7.39 -2.33 0.27
N ASP A 100 6.57 -1.73 -0.57
CA ASP A 100 7.04 -0.78 -1.57
C ASP A 100 7.08 0.64 -1.03
N GLY A 101 6.25 0.94 -0.04
CA GLY A 101 6.24 2.28 0.53
C GLY A 101 5.73 2.27 1.95
N ILE A 102 6.07 3.34 2.65
CA ILE A 102 5.66 3.57 4.03
C ILE A 102 5.04 4.95 4.11
N ILE A 103 3.85 5.03 4.68
CA ILE A 103 3.18 6.29 4.93
C ILE A 103 3.37 6.59 6.41
N THR A 104 3.96 7.74 6.71
CA THR A 104 4.40 8.06 8.05
C THR A 104 4.19 9.54 8.38
N ASP A 105 4.06 9.84 9.66
CA ASP A 105 4.04 11.22 10.16
C ASP A 105 5.45 11.75 10.43
N VAL A 106 6.45 10.89 10.34
CA VAL A 106 7.85 11.26 10.60
C VAL A 106 8.73 10.93 9.40
N PRO A 107 8.53 11.63 8.28
CA PRO A 107 9.21 11.30 7.03
C PRO A 107 10.73 11.37 7.10
N ASP A 108 11.28 12.21 7.94
CA ASP A 108 12.73 12.28 8.08
C ASP A 108 13.30 11.01 8.70
N VAL A 109 12.59 10.42 9.66
CA VAL A 109 13.00 9.14 10.24
C VAL A 109 12.92 8.06 9.17
N ALA A 110 11.82 8.03 8.41
CA ALA A 110 11.65 7.04 7.36
C ALA A 110 12.76 7.14 6.32
N LEU A 111 13.15 8.35 5.94
CA LEU A 111 14.21 8.54 4.97
C LEU A 111 15.54 7.98 5.48
N GLU A 112 15.84 8.15 6.77
CA GLU A 112 17.06 7.61 7.34
C GLU A 112 17.05 6.08 7.30
N VAL A 113 15.92 5.47 7.61
CA VAL A 113 15.78 4.02 7.59
C VAL A 113 16.00 3.51 6.17
N VAL A 114 15.36 4.13 5.18
CA VAL A 114 15.48 3.71 3.78
C VAL A 114 16.91 3.86 3.29
N LYS A 115 17.56 4.96 3.63
CA LYS A 115 18.96 5.17 3.23
C LYS A 115 19.88 4.11 3.81
N GLY A 116 19.65 3.74 5.06
CA GLY A 116 20.45 2.70 5.68
C GLY A 116 20.31 1.36 4.98
N ARG A 117 19.11 1.03 4.53
CA ARG A 117 18.86 -0.23 3.83
C ARG A 117 19.34 -0.19 2.38
N GLY A 118 19.43 0.98 1.80
CA GLY A 118 19.83 1.13 0.40
C GLY A 118 21.30 0.92 0.14
N ARG A 119 22.07 0.59 1.18
CA ARG A 119 23.51 0.41 1.05
C ARG A 119 23.94 -1.00 0.88
#